data_65f777afcf70ed48442e0033afd65b95
#
_entry.id   65f777afcf70ed48442e0033afd65b95
#
_cell.length_a   1.000
_cell.length_b   1.000
_cell.length_c   1.000
_cell.angle_alpha   90.00
_cell.angle_beta   90.00
_cell.angle_gamma   90.00
#
_symmetry.space_group_name_H-M   'P 1'
#
loop_
_entity.id
_entity.type
_entity.pdbx_description
1 polymer ?
#
loop_
_entity_poly.entity_id
_entity_poly.type
_entity_poly.pdbx_seq_one_letter_code
_entity_poly.pdbx_strand_id
1 'polypeptide(L)'
;MKCVHILCFAVITFCWIWMLPLLIVGAVFSIPLAIITLTISILISLTLQWWFHGTILPNNVLRRWISCCPWHEWFPCNTIRIADVSVVAVHPHGVLCCGALAGIHFVPESQTVFCVAPVLFFVPVLGWCVRALGCIPARYDIMLLALRKGHSLIVVPGGVPELVMSEVGDDYKTFERSGFIRLAREAQVPIQSVFVKGECQTYDMWKAPFHVNRVHLSWKLNIPLVFPLFLGWYGTWLPKRTPLVLKTQRMESTTQEEYYSYLKRLQQEK
;
A
#
# COMPACT_ATOMS: atom_id res chain seq x y z
N MET A 1 5.52 17.45 -20.15
CA MET A 1 4.48 17.06 -19.19
C MET A 1 4.77 15.72 -18.49
N LYS A 2 5.11 14.63 -19.19
CA LYS A 2 5.35 13.29 -18.58
C LYS A 2 6.38 13.30 -17.44
N CYS A 3 7.51 14.01 -17.59
CA CYS A 3 8.54 14.10 -16.55
C CYS A 3 8.06 14.78 -15.26
N VAL A 4 7.20 15.76 -15.36
CA VAL A 4 6.65 16.48 -14.20
C VAL A 4 5.75 15.54 -13.37
N HIS A 5 4.93 14.72 -14.01
CA HIS A 5 4.08 13.76 -13.31
C HIS A 5 4.88 12.68 -12.58
N ILE A 6 5.97 12.19 -13.20
CA ILE A 6 6.87 11.22 -12.57
C ILE A 6 7.58 11.85 -11.37
N LEU A 7 8.07 13.09 -11.52
CA LEU A 7 8.74 13.82 -10.45
C LEU A 7 7.78 14.08 -9.28
N CYS A 8 6.56 14.51 -9.56
CA CYS A 8 5.55 14.74 -8.54
C CYS A 8 5.11 13.45 -7.86
N PHE A 9 4.99 12.35 -8.59
CA PHE A 9 4.74 11.04 -7.98
C PHE A 9 5.89 10.62 -7.06
N ALA A 10 7.14 10.76 -7.51
CA ALA A 10 8.30 10.50 -6.67
C ALA A 10 8.28 11.34 -5.40
N VAL A 11 7.99 12.64 -5.51
CA VAL A 11 7.90 13.54 -4.35
C VAL A 11 6.79 13.12 -3.40
N ILE A 12 5.61 12.78 -3.88
CA ILE A 12 4.47 12.41 -3.04
C ILE A 12 4.69 11.05 -2.37
N THR A 13 5.15 10.07 -3.12
CA THR A 13 5.33 8.71 -2.62
C THR A 13 6.51 8.59 -1.65
N PHE A 14 7.54 9.40 -1.85
CA PHE A 14 8.79 9.34 -1.09
C PHE A 14 9.08 10.60 -0.26
N CYS A 15 8.11 11.51 -0.13
CA CYS A 15 8.30 12.72 0.66
C CYS A 15 8.74 12.46 2.11
N TRP A 16 8.31 11.35 2.70
CA TRP A 16 8.74 10.92 4.02
C TRP A 16 10.21 10.45 4.05
N ILE A 17 10.74 9.89 2.96
CA ILE A 17 12.15 9.50 2.83
C ILE A 17 13.01 10.76 2.71
N TRP A 18 12.55 11.78 1.97
CA TRP A 18 13.24 13.05 1.85
C TRP A 18 13.28 13.83 3.16
N MET A 19 12.31 13.66 4.04
CA MET A 19 12.34 14.27 5.37
C MET A 19 13.48 13.74 6.24
N LEU A 20 13.87 12.48 6.10
CA LEU A 20 14.96 11.90 6.87
C LEU A 20 16.31 12.63 6.63
N PRO A 21 16.78 12.81 5.37
CA PRO A 21 17.95 13.63 5.10
C PRO A 21 17.81 15.08 5.58
N LEU A 22 16.66 15.70 5.42
CA LEU A 22 16.41 17.06 5.90
C LEU A 22 16.48 17.17 7.43
N LEU A 23 15.97 16.17 8.15
CA LEU A 23 16.09 16.08 9.60
C LEU A 23 17.54 15.87 10.03
N ILE A 24 18.31 15.03 9.32
CA ILE A 24 19.74 14.80 9.58
C ILE A 24 20.52 16.09 9.33
N VAL A 25 20.30 16.76 8.20
CA VAL A 25 20.94 18.05 7.89
C VAL A 25 20.53 19.10 8.94
N GLY A 26 19.26 19.18 9.28
CA GLY A 26 18.76 20.07 10.32
C GLY A 26 19.39 19.79 11.69
N ALA A 27 19.58 18.51 12.04
CA ALA A 27 20.23 18.10 13.30
C ALA A 27 21.73 18.46 13.31
N VAL A 28 22.41 18.41 12.18
CA VAL A 28 23.81 18.81 12.05
C VAL A 28 23.99 20.32 12.27
N PHE A 29 23.06 21.14 11.75
CA PHE A 29 23.15 22.60 11.85
C PHE A 29 22.46 23.17 13.10
N SER A 30 21.40 22.52 13.60
CA SER A 30 20.68 22.97 14.81
C SER A 30 19.75 21.88 15.34
N ILE A 31 20.21 21.11 16.32
CA ILE A 31 19.39 20.09 17.00
C ILE A 31 18.05 20.65 17.51
N PRO A 32 17.97 21.84 18.15
CA PRO A 32 16.70 22.41 18.58
C PRO A 32 15.71 22.63 17.43
N LEU A 33 16.17 23.14 16.28
CA LEU A 33 15.30 23.37 15.12
C LEU A 33 14.75 22.07 14.54
N ALA A 34 15.57 21.03 14.46
CA ALA A 34 15.14 19.70 14.01
C ALA A 34 14.06 19.11 14.93
N ILE A 35 14.24 19.22 16.26
CA ILE A 35 13.26 18.77 17.26
C ILE A 35 11.95 19.56 17.13
N ILE A 36 12.02 20.88 17.01
CA ILE A 36 10.83 21.73 16.84
C ILE A 36 10.08 21.35 15.56
N THR A 37 10.76 21.20 14.44
CA THR A 37 10.16 20.84 13.16
C THR A 37 9.49 19.48 13.22
N LEU A 38 10.14 18.49 13.83
CA LEU A 38 9.58 17.15 14.01
C LEU A 38 8.35 17.20 14.91
N THR A 39 8.42 17.90 16.03
CA THR A 39 7.30 18.05 16.99
C THR A 39 6.10 18.70 16.34
N ILE A 40 6.29 19.80 15.61
CA ILE A 40 5.22 20.48 14.88
C ILE A 40 4.61 19.54 13.83
N SER A 41 5.42 18.82 13.07
CA SER A 41 4.96 17.88 12.05
C SER A 41 4.12 16.73 12.65
N ILE A 42 4.53 16.21 13.81
CA ILE A 42 3.77 15.19 14.55
C ILE A 42 2.44 15.78 15.05
N LEU A 43 2.46 16.95 15.68
CA LEU A 43 1.25 17.61 16.19
C LEU A 43 0.25 17.88 15.07
N ILE A 44 0.71 18.37 13.93
CA ILE A 44 -0.15 18.59 12.75
C ILE A 44 -0.73 17.25 12.25
N SER A 45 0.08 16.19 12.20
CA SER A 45 -0.40 14.86 11.81
C SER A 45 -1.44 14.31 12.77
N LEU A 46 -1.26 14.49 14.06
CA LEU A 46 -2.22 14.06 15.10
C LEU A 46 -3.52 14.87 15.04
N THR A 47 -3.45 16.19 14.89
CA THR A 47 -4.63 17.05 14.78
C THR A 47 -5.46 16.72 13.53
N LEU A 48 -4.81 16.50 12.40
CA LEU A 48 -5.49 16.07 11.18
C LEU A 48 -6.11 14.68 11.34
N GLN A 49 -5.45 13.76 12.04
CA GLN A 49 -6.02 12.46 12.32
C GLN A 49 -7.27 12.58 13.21
N TRP A 50 -7.25 13.42 14.22
CA TRP A 50 -8.41 13.67 15.07
C TRP A 50 -9.55 14.30 14.27
N TRP A 51 -9.24 15.30 13.43
CA TRP A 51 -10.24 16.00 12.62
C TRP A 51 -10.89 15.11 11.56
N PHE A 52 -10.10 14.25 10.91
CA PHE A 52 -10.56 13.36 9.83
C PHE A 52 -10.84 11.92 10.29
N HIS A 53 -10.97 11.70 11.58
CA HIS A 53 -11.24 10.36 12.12
C HIS A 53 -12.54 9.79 11.53
N GLY A 54 -12.42 8.68 10.78
CA GLY A 54 -13.54 7.99 10.16
C GLY A 54 -14.16 8.67 8.93
N THR A 55 -13.60 9.78 8.46
CA THR A 55 -14.04 10.40 7.19
C THR A 55 -13.27 9.83 6.01
N ILE A 56 -14.00 9.31 5.04
CA ILE A 56 -13.47 8.96 3.72
C ILE A 56 -13.59 10.25 2.90
N LEU A 57 -12.44 10.79 2.44
CA LEU A 57 -12.44 11.99 1.62
C LEU A 57 -12.83 11.63 0.17
N PRO A 58 -14.02 11.97 -0.29
CA PRO A 58 -14.42 11.71 -1.66
C PRO A 58 -13.73 12.66 -2.65
N ASN A 59 -13.52 12.23 -3.87
CA ASN A 59 -13.08 13.06 -5.02
C ASN A 59 -11.91 14.00 -4.78
N ASN A 60 -10.84 13.46 -4.24
CA ASN A 60 -9.67 14.23 -3.89
C ASN A 60 -8.89 14.65 -5.15
N VAL A 61 -8.45 15.91 -5.20
CA VAL A 61 -7.63 16.47 -6.27
C VAL A 61 -6.36 15.64 -6.51
N LEU A 62 -5.71 15.21 -5.44
CA LEU A 62 -4.50 14.41 -5.50
C LEU A 62 -4.77 13.02 -6.10
N ARG A 63 -5.89 12.39 -5.75
CA ARG A 63 -6.30 11.10 -6.34
C ARG A 63 -6.55 11.24 -7.84
N ARG A 64 -7.29 12.26 -8.26
CA ARG A 64 -7.50 12.57 -9.67
C ARG A 64 -6.19 12.81 -10.40
N TRP A 65 -5.28 13.53 -9.77
CA TRP A 65 -4.00 13.83 -10.35
C TRP A 65 -3.12 12.56 -10.49
N ILE A 66 -3.11 11.66 -9.51
CA ILE A 66 -2.41 10.37 -9.59
C ILE A 66 -3.04 9.48 -10.66
N SER A 67 -4.36 9.44 -10.80
CA SER A 67 -5.04 8.67 -11.85
C SER A 67 -4.70 9.15 -13.26
N CYS A 68 -4.29 10.42 -13.42
CA CYS A 68 -3.78 10.94 -14.69
C CYS A 68 -2.33 10.57 -14.99
N CYS A 69 -1.61 9.94 -14.05
CA CYS A 69 -0.25 9.49 -14.29
C CYS A 69 -0.23 8.29 -15.26
N PRO A 70 0.76 8.22 -16.16
CA PRO A 70 0.83 7.16 -17.16
C PRO A 70 1.35 5.84 -16.56
N TRP A 71 0.64 5.28 -15.60
CA TRP A 71 1.00 4.04 -14.92
C TRP A 71 1.18 2.88 -15.89
N HIS A 72 0.32 2.79 -16.91
CA HIS A 72 0.41 1.74 -17.93
C HIS A 72 1.67 1.83 -18.79
N GLU A 73 2.23 3.02 -18.95
CA GLU A 73 3.51 3.18 -19.66
C GLU A 73 4.68 2.72 -18.78
N TRP A 74 4.54 2.88 -17.46
CA TRP A 74 5.57 2.50 -16.49
C TRP A 74 5.47 1.03 -16.10
N PHE A 75 4.25 0.54 -15.92
CA PHE A 75 3.92 -0.85 -15.61
C PHE A 75 3.00 -1.40 -16.68
N PRO A 76 3.52 -1.88 -17.83
CA PRO A 76 2.69 -2.55 -18.82
C PRO A 76 1.98 -3.73 -18.16
N CYS A 77 0.65 -3.72 -18.09
CA CYS A 77 -0.14 -4.75 -17.44
C CYS A 77 -1.51 -4.90 -18.09
N ASN A 78 -2.13 -6.07 -17.88
CA ASN A 78 -3.53 -6.25 -18.13
C ASN A 78 -4.37 -5.52 -17.06
N THR A 79 -5.60 -5.15 -17.42
CA THR A 79 -6.48 -4.40 -16.53
C THR A 79 -7.60 -5.28 -16.01
N ILE A 80 -7.95 -5.11 -14.74
CA ILE A 80 -9.07 -5.77 -14.08
C ILE A 80 -10.11 -4.70 -13.73
N ARG A 81 -11.35 -4.90 -14.16
CA ARG A 81 -12.46 -4.02 -13.80
C ARG A 81 -13.28 -4.62 -12.68
N ILE A 82 -13.54 -3.83 -11.65
CA ILE A 82 -14.36 -4.22 -10.49
C ILE A 82 -15.57 -3.28 -10.45
N ALA A 83 -16.73 -3.84 -10.66
CA ALA A 83 -17.99 -3.09 -10.73
C ALA A 83 -18.75 -3.10 -9.39
N ASP A 84 -18.65 -4.19 -8.63
CA ASP A 84 -19.41 -4.38 -7.41
C ASP A 84 -18.60 -4.00 -6.16
N VAL A 85 -19.32 -3.64 -5.11
CA VAL A 85 -18.71 -3.46 -3.78
C VAL A 85 -18.09 -4.76 -3.32
N SER A 86 -16.79 -4.74 -3.07
CA SER A 86 -16.02 -5.95 -2.77
C SER A 86 -14.78 -5.67 -1.92
N VAL A 87 -14.24 -6.70 -1.30
CA VAL A 87 -12.91 -6.68 -0.70
C VAL A 87 -11.91 -7.21 -1.73
N VAL A 88 -11.09 -6.33 -2.27
CA VAL A 88 -10.04 -6.68 -3.25
C VAL A 88 -8.77 -6.99 -2.49
N ALA A 89 -8.41 -8.25 -2.42
CA ALA A 89 -7.21 -8.74 -1.72
C ALA A 89 -6.08 -8.92 -2.73
N VAL A 90 -5.05 -8.09 -2.63
CA VAL A 90 -3.91 -8.05 -3.57
C VAL A 90 -2.71 -8.76 -2.97
N HIS A 91 -2.08 -9.62 -3.75
CA HIS A 91 -0.86 -10.35 -3.44
C HIS A 91 0.12 -10.34 -4.63
N PRO A 92 1.43 -10.33 -4.37
CA PRO A 92 2.09 -10.02 -3.10
C PRO A 92 2.05 -8.53 -2.77
N HIS A 93 2.52 -8.17 -1.56
CA HIS A 93 2.55 -6.78 -1.12
C HIS A 93 3.48 -5.92 -1.99
N GLY A 94 4.64 -6.45 -2.37
CA GLY A 94 5.67 -5.61 -2.97
C GLY A 94 6.06 -4.43 -2.08
N VAL A 95 6.70 -3.41 -2.65
CA VAL A 95 7.03 -2.17 -1.91
C VAL A 95 5.86 -1.18 -1.96
N LEU A 96 5.26 -0.98 -3.14
CA LEU A 96 4.23 0.04 -3.39
C LEU A 96 2.90 -0.50 -3.93
N CYS A 97 2.74 -1.81 -4.06
CA CYS A 97 1.55 -2.42 -4.69
C CYS A 97 1.29 -1.82 -6.09
N CYS A 98 2.34 -1.78 -6.92
CA CYS A 98 2.33 -1.16 -8.24
C CYS A 98 1.23 -1.74 -9.15
N GLY A 99 1.00 -3.05 -9.07
CA GLY A 99 -0.05 -3.72 -9.83
C GLY A 99 -1.45 -3.27 -9.44
N ALA A 100 -1.70 -3.02 -8.15
CA ALA A 100 -2.97 -2.48 -7.72
C ALA A 100 -3.19 -1.06 -8.25
N LEU A 101 -2.14 -0.23 -8.27
CA LEU A 101 -2.21 1.13 -8.78
C LEU A 101 -2.37 1.20 -10.30
N ALA A 102 -1.72 0.30 -11.04
CA ALA A 102 -1.68 0.33 -12.50
C ALA A 102 -2.84 -0.46 -13.15
N GLY A 103 -3.22 -1.59 -12.56
CA GLY A 103 -4.06 -2.58 -13.23
C GLY A 103 -5.47 -2.73 -12.69
N ILE A 104 -5.80 -2.21 -11.50
CA ILE A 104 -7.15 -2.35 -10.93
C ILE A 104 -7.95 -1.08 -11.17
N HIS A 105 -9.04 -1.23 -11.92
CA HIS A 105 -9.98 -0.16 -12.23
C HIS A 105 -11.35 -0.45 -11.62
N PHE A 106 -11.93 0.56 -11.00
CA PHE A 106 -13.25 0.48 -10.38
C PHE A 106 -14.29 1.29 -11.17
N VAL A 107 -15.51 0.80 -11.14
CA VAL A 107 -16.65 1.48 -11.76
C VAL A 107 -17.79 1.54 -10.74
N PRO A 108 -18.12 2.74 -10.23
CA PRO A 108 -17.45 4.04 -10.40
C PRO A 108 -16.19 4.18 -9.54
N GLU A 109 -15.20 4.93 -10.02
CA GLU A 109 -13.91 5.13 -9.33
C GLU A 109 -14.04 5.75 -7.92
N SER A 110 -15.11 6.51 -7.70
CA SER A 110 -15.37 7.20 -6.42
C SER A 110 -15.66 6.26 -5.24
N GLN A 111 -15.96 4.99 -5.52
CA GLN A 111 -16.37 4.03 -4.49
C GLN A 111 -15.23 3.14 -3.99
N THR A 112 -13.98 3.49 -4.25
CA THR A 112 -12.85 2.66 -3.86
C THR A 112 -11.96 3.36 -2.87
N VAL A 113 -11.53 2.63 -1.85
CA VAL A 113 -10.57 3.12 -0.86
C VAL A 113 -9.44 2.12 -0.65
N PHE A 114 -8.21 2.63 -0.53
CA PHE A 114 -7.06 1.82 -0.16
C PHE A 114 -6.94 1.73 1.36
N CYS A 115 -6.76 0.52 1.86
CA CYS A 115 -6.51 0.27 3.27
C CYS A 115 -5.01 0.20 3.52
N VAL A 116 -4.47 1.11 4.31
CA VAL A 116 -3.05 1.19 4.61
C VAL A 116 -2.79 1.04 6.11
N ALA A 117 -1.58 0.65 6.49
CA ALA A 117 -1.22 0.46 7.89
C ALA A 117 -1.50 1.72 8.71
N PRO A 118 -2.19 1.62 9.88
CA PRO A 118 -2.56 2.78 10.69
C PRO A 118 -1.39 3.68 11.06
N VAL A 119 -0.21 3.10 11.26
CA VAL A 119 1.02 3.85 11.58
C VAL A 119 1.39 4.88 10.52
N LEU A 120 1.06 4.64 9.25
CA LEU A 120 1.39 5.56 8.16
C LEU A 120 0.69 6.92 8.29
N PHE A 121 -0.46 6.94 8.97
CA PHE A 121 -1.19 8.18 9.23
C PHE A 121 -0.51 9.11 10.24
N PHE A 122 0.41 8.57 11.03
CA PHE A 122 1.18 9.32 12.04
C PHE A 122 2.53 9.81 11.51
N VAL A 123 3.00 9.24 10.39
CA VAL A 123 4.27 9.66 9.79
C VAL A 123 4.08 11.06 9.19
N PRO A 124 4.91 12.05 9.60
CA PRO A 124 4.83 13.41 9.07
C PRO A 124 4.88 13.42 7.55
N VAL A 125 4.14 14.30 6.90
CA VAL A 125 3.97 14.42 5.45
C VAL A 125 3.30 13.19 4.81
N LEU A 126 3.79 11.97 5.06
CA LEU A 126 3.18 10.75 4.51
C LEU A 126 1.74 10.57 4.98
N GLY A 127 1.45 10.85 6.26
CA GLY A 127 0.08 10.81 6.78
C GLY A 127 -0.87 11.76 6.05
N TRP A 128 -0.38 12.88 5.56
CA TRP A 128 -1.16 13.78 4.71
C TRP A 128 -1.38 13.19 3.32
N CYS A 129 -0.32 12.64 2.72
CA CYS A 129 -0.40 12.05 1.39
C CYS A 129 -1.42 10.91 1.36
N VAL A 130 -1.36 9.98 2.32
CA VAL A 130 -2.31 8.84 2.36
C VAL A 130 -3.74 9.30 2.57
N ARG A 131 -3.98 10.34 3.42
CA ARG A 131 -5.32 10.93 3.56
C ARG A 131 -5.77 11.61 2.27
N ALA A 132 -4.90 12.42 1.71
CA ALA A 132 -5.17 13.13 0.47
C ALA A 132 -5.45 12.18 -0.70
N LEU A 133 -4.93 10.97 -0.66
CA LEU A 133 -5.24 9.88 -1.60
C LEU A 133 -6.58 9.18 -1.30
N GLY A 134 -7.27 9.54 -0.23
CA GLY A 134 -8.49 8.87 0.19
C GLY A 134 -8.25 7.49 0.81
N CYS A 135 -7.05 7.22 1.30
CA CYS A 135 -6.77 5.98 2.03
C CYS A 135 -7.42 5.99 3.41
N ILE A 136 -7.75 4.79 3.91
CA ILE A 136 -8.26 4.59 5.26
C ILE A 136 -7.31 3.68 6.06
N PRO A 137 -7.28 3.83 7.40
CA PRO A 137 -6.53 2.90 8.24
C PRO A 137 -7.06 1.47 8.12
N ALA A 138 -6.18 0.50 7.99
CA ALA A 138 -6.52 -0.93 7.96
C ALA A 138 -6.93 -1.41 9.37
N ARG A 139 -8.01 -0.84 9.91
CA ARG A 139 -8.68 -1.22 11.16
C ARG A 139 -10.04 -1.82 10.83
N TYR A 140 -10.38 -2.88 11.52
CA TYR A 140 -11.58 -3.66 11.25
C TYR A 140 -12.87 -2.82 11.26
N ASP A 141 -13.04 -2.00 12.29
CA ASP A 141 -14.19 -1.10 12.47
C ASP A 141 -14.35 -0.09 11.33
N ILE A 142 -13.23 0.54 10.93
CA ILE A 142 -13.21 1.54 9.84
C ILE A 142 -13.47 0.88 8.49
N MET A 143 -12.85 -0.26 8.24
CA MET A 143 -13.01 -1.01 7.00
C MET A 143 -14.46 -1.51 6.85
N LEU A 144 -15.06 -2.03 7.92
CA LEU A 144 -16.45 -2.47 7.91
C LEU A 144 -17.41 -1.31 7.65
N LEU A 145 -17.17 -0.17 8.29
CA LEU A 145 -17.96 1.04 8.05
C LEU A 145 -17.87 1.49 6.58
N ALA A 146 -16.69 1.42 5.97
CA ALA A 146 -16.49 1.78 4.57
C ALA A 146 -17.29 0.86 3.63
N LEU A 147 -17.23 -0.46 3.84
CA LEU A 147 -18.03 -1.42 3.07
C LEU A 147 -19.53 -1.16 3.22
N ARG A 148 -20.01 -0.91 4.44
CA ARG A 148 -21.44 -0.58 4.70
C ARG A 148 -21.88 0.73 4.04
N LYS A 149 -20.96 1.63 3.77
CA LYS A 149 -21.20 2.86 2.99
C LYS A 149 -21.12 2.66 1.47
N GLY A 150 -20.94 1.43 1.01
CA GLY A 150 -20.86 1.10 -0.41
C GLY A 150 -19.48 1.33 -1.04
N HIS A 151 -18.40 1.43 -0.24
CA HIS A 151 -17.05 1.52 -0.78
C HIS A 151 -16.40 0.16 -0.91
N SER A 152 -15.77 -0.11 -2.05
CA SER A 152 -14.88 -1.24 -2.22
C SER A 152 -13.53 -0.99 -1.53
N LEU A 153 -12.95 -2.03 -0.94
CA LEU A 153 -11.66 -1.92 -0.26
C LEU A 153 -10.57 -2.60 -1.07
N ILE A 154 -9.44 -1.92 -1.25
CA ILE A 154 -8.20 -2.58 -1.65
C ILE A 154 -7.39 -2.84 -0.39
N VAL A 155 -7.14 -4.11 -0.14
CA VAL A 155 -6.33 -4.56 1.01
C VAL A 155 -5.16 -5.40 0.51
N VAL A 156 -4.06 -5.34 1.23
CA VAL A 156 -2.89 -6.19 0.98
C VAL A 156 -2.68 -7.04 2.24
N PRO A 157 -3.26 -8.25 2.28
CA PRO A 157 -3.37 -9.03 3.52
C PRO A 157 -2.03 -9.38 4.14
N GLY A 158 -1.01 -9.65 3.34
CA GLY A 158 0.33 -10.00 3.82
C GLY A 158 1.00 -8.89 4.63
N GLY A 159 0.74 -7.63 4.26
CA GLY A 159 1.23 -6.46 4.98
C GLY A 159 2.75 -6.39 5.10
N VAL A 160 3.24 -5.73 6.18
CA VAL A 160 4.68 -5.55 6.42
C VAL A 160 5.48 -6.86 6.43
N PRO A 161 5.02 -7.97 7.02
CA PRO A 161 5.77 -9.24 6.97
C PRO A 161 6.04 -9.71 5.54
N GLU A 162 5.05 -9.63 4.67
CA GLU A 162 5.20 -10.02 3.25
C GLU A 162 6.19 -9.09 2.54
N LEU A 163 6.08 -7.77 2.75
CA LEU A 163 7.02 -6.79 2.25
C LEU A 163 8.47 -7.10 2.66
N VAL A 164 8.68 -7.37 3.94
CA VAL A 164 10.03 -7.59 4.49
C VAL A 164 10.64 -8.92 4.07
N MET A 165 9.82 -9.94 3.86
CA MET A 165 10.27 -11.28 3.45
C MET A 165 10.30 -11.47 1.94
N SER A 166 9.77 -10.51 1.15
CA SER A 166 9.87 -10.58 -0.29
C SER A 166 11.34 -10.58 -0.73
N GLU A 167 11.63 -11.39 -1.72
CA GLU A 167 12.91 -11.43 -2.42
C GLU A 167 12.69 -10.96 -3.85
N VAL A 168 13.73 -10.42 -4.45
CA VAL A 168 13.65 -10.00 -5.85
C VAL A 168 13.28 -11.20 -6.72
N GLY A 169 12.16 -11.07 -7.44
CA GLY A 169 11.66 -12.13 -8.31
C GLY A 169 10.87 -13.23 -7.63
N ASP A 170 10.68 -13.18 -6.30
CA ASP A 170 9.85 -14.13 -5.56
C ASP A 170 8.48 -13.54 -5.23
N ASP A 171 7.56 -13.59 -6.18
CA ASP A 171 6.16 -13.15 -6.01
C ASP A 171 5.33 -14.17 -5.22
N TYR A 172 5.91 -15.27 -4.75
CA TYR A 172 5.17 -16.43 -4.24
C TYR A 172 5.12 -16.51 -2.72
N LYS A 173 5.89 -15.70 -2.01
CA LYS A 173 5.82 -15.66 -0.54
C LYS A 173 4.61 -14.84 -0.10
N THR A 174 3.63 -15.50 0.48
CA THR A 174 2.43 -14.87 1.02
C THR A 174 2.28 -15.18 2.50
N PHE A 175 1.78 -14.20 3.26
CA PHE A 175 1.45 -14.37 4.66
C PHE A 175 -0.06 -14.58 4.84
N GLU A 176 -0.43 -15.72 5.42
CA GLU A 176 -1.82 -16.07 5.62
C GLU A 176 -2.47 -15.24 6.74
N ARG A 177 -3.50 -14.50 6.39
CA ARG A 177 -4.34 -13.73 7.31
C ARG A 177 -5.81 -13.93 6.99
N SER A 178 -6.65 -14.00 8.01
CA SER A 178 -8.09 -14.25 7.86
C SER A 178 -8.96 -13.01 8.09
N GLY A 179 -8.39 -11.91 8.58
CA GLY A 179 -9.14 -10.73 8.97
C GLY A 179 -10.01 -10.15 7.86
N PHE A 180 -9.51 -10.08 6.64
CA PHE A 180 -10.25 -9.56 5.48
C PHE A 180 -11.37 -10.52 5.02
N ILE A 181 -11.20 -11.84 5.20
CA ILE A 181 -12.21 -12.87 4.88
C ILE A 181 -13.40 -12.72 5.84
N ARG A 182 -13.09 -12.59 7.14
CA ARG A 182 -14.13 -12.33 8.16
C ARG A 182 -14.87 -11.03 7.88
N LEU A 183 -14.13 -9.98 7.49
CA LEU A 183 -14.69 -8.67 7.16
C LEU A 183 -15.66 -8.76 5.96
N ALA A 184 -15.26 -9.42 4.88
CA ALA A 184 -16.08 -9.61 3.69
C ALA A 184 -17.38 -10.38 4.02
N ARG A 185 -17.26 -11.43 4.84
CA ARG A 185 -18.40 -12.24 5.28
C ARG A 185 -19.37 -11.40 6.14
N GLU A 186 -18.87 -10.59 7.08
CA GLU A 186 -19.72 -9.75 7.93
C GLU A 186 -20.39 -8.63 7.13
N ALA A 187 -19.72 -8.09 6.14
CA ALA A 187 -20.27 -7.07 5.26
C ALA A 187 -21.15 -7.65 4.14
N GLN A 188 -21.21 -8.98 3.99
CA GLN A 188 -21.92 -9.70 2.92
C GLN A 188 -21.49 -9.24 1.52
N VAL A 189 -20.20 -9.03 1.32
CA VAL A 189 -19.62 -8.65 0.02
C VAL A 189 -18.65 -9.72 -0.47
N PRO A 190 -18.47 -9.86 -1.79
CA PRO A 190 -17.52 -10.80 -2.35
C PRO A 190 -16.07 -10.40 -2.08
N ILE A 191 -15.17 -11.38 -2.14
CA ILE A 191 -13.74 -11.17 -2.17
C ILE A 191 -13.27 -11.28 -3.62
N GLN A 192 -12.55 -10.26 -4.07
CA GLN A 192 -11.82 -10.30 -5.33
C GLN A 192 -10.35 -10.58 -5.01
N SER A 193 -9.92 -11.83 -5.20
CA SER A 193 -8.49 -12.14 -5.08
C SER A 193 -7.75 -11.65 -6.31
N VAL A 194 -6.65 -10.94 -6.11
CA VAL A 194 -5.79 -10.45 -7.18
C VAL A 194 -4.35 -10.86 -6.89
N PHE A 195 -3.78 -11.66 -7.77
CA PHE A 195 -2.36 -12.00 -7.75
C PHE A 195 -1.63 -11.20 -8.82
N VAL A 196 -0.54 -10.52 -8.43
CA VAL A 196 0.27 -9.68 -9.32
C VAL A 196 1.63 -10.32 -9.52
N LYS A 197 1.84 -10.94 -10.66
CA LYS A 197 3.14 -11.47 -11.05
C LYS A 197 4.04 -10.31 -11.50
N GLY A 198 5.28 -10.29 -11.02
CA GLY A 198 6.26 -9.23 -11.30
C GLY A 198 6.30 -8.12 -10.25
N GLU A 199 5.40 -8.11 -9.27
CA GLU A 199 5.36 -7.07 -8.24
C GLU A 199 6.68 -6.98 -7.46
N CYS A 200 7.26 -8.10 -7.06
CA CYS A 200 8.52 -8.14 -6.31
C CYS A 200 9.77 -7.79 -7.17
N GLN A 201 9.61 -7.60 -8.48
CA GLN A 201 10.67 -7.15 -9.39
C GLN A 201 10.72 -5.62 -9.52
N THR A 202 9.73 -4.90 -8.98
CA THR A 202 9.65 -3.44 -9.08
C THR A 202 10.74 -2.73 -8.29
N TYR A 203 11.33 -3.42 -7.30
CA TYR A 203 12.43 -2.91 -6.49
C TYR A 203 13.46 -4.00 -6.19
N ASP A 204 14.72 -3.58 -6.03
CA ASP A 204 15.75 -4.41 -5.38
C ASP A 204 15.69 -4.15 -3.88
N MET A 205 15.62 -5.21 -3.11
CA MET A 205 15.58 -5.13 -1.67
C MET A 205 16.91 -5.57 -1.08
N TRP A 206 17.49 -4.72 -0.24
CA TRP A 206 18.71 -5.06 0.48
C TRP A 206 18.36 -5.58 1.86
N LYS A 207 18.79 -6.82 2.15
CA LYS A 207 18.62 -7.45 3.47
C LYS A 207 19.70 -6.91 4.41
N ALA A 208 19.32 -6.00 5.28
CA ALA A 208 20.20 -5.51 6.33
C ALA A 208 20.54 -6.64 7.34
N PRO A 209 21.67 -6.56 8.06
CA PRO A 209 22.03 -7.51 9.12
C PRO A 209 20.89 -7.72 10.12
N PHE A 210 20.81 -8.93 10.67
CA PHE A 210 19.75 -9.32 11.63
C PHE A 210 18.32 -9.27 11.08
N HIS A 211 18.16 -9.44 9.77
CA HIS A 211 16.87 -9.35 9.08
C HIS A 211 15.77 -10.17 9.76
N VAL A 212 16.01 -11.44 10.08
CA VAL A 212 15.02 -12.32 10.70
C VAL A 212 14.58 -11.83 12.08
N ASN A 213 15.52 -11.39 12.92
CA ASN A 213 15.21 -10.88 14.26
C ASN A 213 14.40 -9.57 14.19
N ARG A 214 14.71 -8.72 13.24
CA ARG A 214 13.99 -7.47 13.00
C ARG A 214 12.57 -7.73 12.48
N VAL A 215 12.39 -8.73 11.62
CA VAL A 215 11.07 -9.20 11.19
C VAL A 215 10.23 -9.66 12.38
N HIS A 216 10.81 -10.51 13.22
CA HIS A 216 10.13 -11.02 14.41
C HIS A 216 9.72 -9.90 15.37
N LEU A 217 10.61 -8.92 15.58
CA LEU A 217 10.33 -7.78 16.42
C LEU A 217 9.28 -6.84 15.81
N SER A 218 9.35 -6.58 14.50
CA SER A 218 8.34 -5.86 13.73
C SER A 218 6.95 -6.48 13.89
N TRP A 219 6.92 -7.80 13.84
CA TRP A 219 5.68 -8.56 13.97
C TRP A 219 5.08 -8.45 15.37
N LYS A 220 5.95 -8.63 16.40
CA LYS A 220 5.54 -8.56 17.79
C LYS A 220 5.05 -7.17 18.20
N LEU A 221 5.68 -6.12 17.68
CA LEU A 221 5.33 -4.74 18.00
C LEU A 221 4.31 -4.12 17.04
N ASN A 222 3.97 -4.81 15.96
CA ASN A 222 3.11 -4.31 14.89
C ASN A 222 3.57 -2.95 14.30
N ILE A 223 4.89 -2.72 14.34
CA ILE A 223 5.56 -1.52 13.85
C ILE A 223 6.52 -1.94 12.73
N PRO A 224 6.62 -1.23 11.61
CA PRO A 224 7.60 -1.52 10.56
C PRO A 224 9.02 -1.13 11.03
N LEU A 225 9.57 -1.86 11.98
CA LEU A 225 10.96 -1.71 12.45
C LEU A 225 11.99 -2.14 11.40
N VAL A 226 11.53 -2.92 10.44
CA VAL A 226 12.33 -3.29 9.29
C VAL A 226 11.97 -2.31 8.19
N PHE A 227 12.77 -1.24 8.12
CA PHE A 227 12.78 -0.42 6.94
C PHE A 227 13.63 -1.17 5.90
N PRO A 228 13.01 -1.80 4.89
CA PRO A 228 13.80 -2.37 3.82
C PRO A 228 14.47 -1.21 3.10
N LEU A 229 15.80 -1.26 2.99
CA LEU A 229 16.48 -0.43 2.03
C LEU A 229 16.13 -1.01 0.66
N PHE A 230 15.35 -0.29 -0.09
CA PHE A 230 14.95 -0.67 -1.43
C PHE A 230 15.44 0.37 -2.43
N LEU A 231 15.90 -0.12 -3.55
CA LEU A 231 16.33 0.69 -4.67
C LEU A 231 15.57 0.24 -5.91
N GLY A 232 15.10 1.19 -6.66
CA GLY A 232 14.38 0.94 -7.90
C GLY A 232 15.18 1.36 -9.14
N TRP A 233 14.56 2.15 -9.98
CA TRP A 233 15.09 2.58 -11.27
C TRP A 233 16.39 3.39 -11.11
N TYR A 234 17.47 2.93 -11.74
CA TYR A 234 18.82 3.51 -11.62
C TYR A 234 19.30 3.75 -10.18
N GLY A 235 18.96 2.86 -9.25
CA GLY A 235 19.37 3.00 -7.85
C GLY A 235 18.64 4.12 -7.09
N THR A 236 17.57 4.65 -7.63
CA THR A 236 16.70 5.63 -6.97
C THR A 236 15.56 4.93 -6.24
N TRP A 237 14.70 5.71 -5.61
CA TRP A 237 13.49 5.21 -4.96
C TRP A 237 12.27 5.12 -5.90
N LEU A 238 12.46 5.42 -7.20
CA LEU A 238 11.42 5.18 -8.20
C LEU A 238 11.34 3.69 -8.53
N PRO A 239 10.15 3.11 -8.67
CA PRO A 239 10.03 1.71 -9.05
C PRO A 239 10.65 1.46 -10.43
N LYS A 240 11.17 0.27 -10.64
CA LYS A 240 11.66 -0.17 -11.94
C LYS A 240 10.48 -0.32 -12.90
N ARG A 241 10.72 -0.02 -14.17
CA ARG A 241 9.79 -0.38 -15.24
C ARG A 241 9.70 -1.89 -15.33
N THR A 242 8.58 -2.45 -14.94
CA THR A 242 8.39 -3.90 -14.87
C THR A 242 7.05 -4.25 -15.50
N PRO A 243 7.00 -5.22 -16.43
CA PRO A 243 5.73 -5.74 -16.90
C PRO A 243 5.05 -6.51 -15.76
N LEU A 244 3.78 -6.23 -15.53
CA LEU A 244 3.00 -6.88 -14.48
C LEU A 244 1.87 -7.71 -15.11
N VAL A 245 1.58 -8.86 -14.53
CA VAL A 245 0.46 -9.68 -14.94
C VAL A 245 -0.47 -9.87 -13.76
N LEU A 246 -1.69 -9.35 -13.90
CA LEU A 246 -2.72 -9.48 -12.88
C LEU A 246 -3.59 -10.70 -13.18
N LYS A 247 -3.68 -11.61 -12.24
CA LYS A 247 -4.63 -12.73 -12.26
C LYS A 247 -5.66 -12.50 -11.17
N THR A 248 -6.92 -12.75 -11.47
CA THR A 248 -8.01 -12.45 -10.55
C THR A 248 -9.05 -13.53 -10.52
N GLN A 249 -9.65 -13.71 -9.34
CA GLN A 249 -10.85 -14.51 -9.16
C GLN A 249 -11.78 -13.89 -8.12
N ARG A 250 -13.07 -13.93 -8.41
CA ARG A 250 -14.13 -13.54 -7.49
C ARG A 250 -14.58 -14.75 -6.68
N MET A 251 -14.77 -14.53 -5.39
CA MET A 251 -15.24 -15.50 -4.41
C MET A 251 -16.38 -14.88 -3.60
N GLU A 252 -17.56 -15.51 -3.65
CA GLU A 252 -18.75 -15.00 -2.93
C GLU A 252 -18.66 -15.35 -1.44
N SER A 253 -18.18 -16.54 -1.13
CA SER A 253 -17.92 -17.00 0.24
C SER A 253 -16.74 -17.96 0.22
N THR A 254 -15.83 -17.80 1.16
CA THR A 254 -14.65 -18.65 1.23
C THR A 254 -14.17 -18.81 2.67
N THR A 255 -13.55 -19.94 2.96
CA THR A 255 -12.76 -20.15 4.16
C THR A 255 -11.33 -19.66 3.97
N GLN A 256 -10.56 -19.55 5.05
CA GLN A 256 -9.15 -19.19 4.93
C GLN A 256 -8.37 -20.24 4.12
N GLU A 257 -8.60 -21.52 4.40
CA GLU A 257 -7.92 -22.63 3.71
C GLU A 257 -8.21 -22.64 2.22
N GLU A 258 -9.49 -22.48 1.84
CA GLU A 258 -9.91 -22.40 0.44
C GLU A 258 -9.27 -21.21 -0.27
N TYR A 259 -9.26 -20.05 0.37
CA TYR A 259 -8.66 -18.83 -0.20
C TYR A 259 -7.18 -19.05 -0.52
N TYR A 260 -6.39 -19.50 0.46
CA TYR A 260 -4.95 -19.66 0.27
C TYR A 260 -4.58 -20.88 -0.59
N SER A 261 -5.38 -21.94 -0.59
CA SER A 261 -5.20 -23.04 -1.54
C SER A 261 -5.41 -22.59 -2.97
N TYR A 262 -6.40 -21.71 -3.17
CA TYR A 262 -6.65 -21.08 -4.46
C TYR A 262 -5.52 -20.12 -4.87
N LEU A 263 -5.07 -19.28 -3.96
CA LEU A 263 -3.96 -18.36 -4.23
C LEU A 263 -2.69 -19.12 -4.68
N LYS A 264 -2.37 -20.23 -4.01
CA LYS A 264 -1.26 -21.11 -4.41
C LYS A 264 -1.44 -21.68 -5.83
N ARG A 265 -2.65 -22.03 -6.22
CA ARG A 265 -2.94 -22.48 -7.60
C ARG A 265 -2.68 -21.37 -8.61
N LEU A 266 -3.18 -20.16 -8.36
CA LEU A 266 -2.92 -18.99 -9.21
C LEU A 266 -1.44 -18.69 -9.40
N GLN A 267 -0.65 -18.92 -8.37
CA GLN A 267 0.81 -18.75 -8.41
C GLN A 267 1.48 -19.77 -9.33
N GLN A 268 0.95 -20.99 -9.42
CA GLN A 268 1.52 -22.08 -10.22
C GLN A 268 1.12 -22.04 -11.69
N GLU A 269 0.03 -21.37 -12.03
CA GLU A 269 -0.37 -21.18 -13.41
C GLU A 269 0.66 -20.33 -14.15
N LYS A 270 1.28 -20.89 -15.20
CA LYS A 270 2.30 -20.22 -16.03
C LYS A 270 1.72 -19.13 -16.92
#